data_1e69d09afd19723f45a9085fcb24af89
#
_entry.id   1e69d09afd19723f45a9085fcb24af89
#
_cell.length_a   1.000
_cell.length_b   1.000
_cell.length_c   1.000
_cell.angle_alpha   90.00
_cell.angle_beta   90.00
_cell.angle_gamma   90.00
#
_symmetry.space_group_name_H-M   'P 1'
#
loop_
_entity.id
_entity.type
_entity.pdbx_description
1 polymer ?
#
loop_
_entity_poly.entity_id
_entity_poly.type
_entity_poly.pdbx_seq_one_letter_code
_entity_poly.pdbx_strand_id
1 'polypeptide(L)'
;MAEKTKANIGFEKQLWDAACVLWGHIPAAEYRKVIIGLIFLRYISAAFDKRYQELVDEGDGFEDDRDAYTMENVFFVPEEARWSTIASAAHTPEIGTVIDTAMRAIEAENKTLKNVLPKNYASPDLDKRVLGDVVDIFTNNIDMSDTEESEDLLGRTYEYCIAQFAEKEGVGGGEFYTPSSVVKTLVSILRPFDNCRVYDCCCGSGGMFVQSAKFIQAHSGKRGAISVYGQEANADTWKMAKMNMAIRGIDADFGPYQADTFTNDLHPTLKADFILANAREVFGLTTRNRINKGFPGHTPLFLCPEIRAVRHRMAA
;
A
#
# COMPACT_ATOMS: atom_id res chain seq x y z
N MET A 1 -15.92 -15.52 24.92
CA MET A 1 -14.84 -14.92 24.08
C MET A 1 -15.37 -14.48 22.71
N ALA A 2 -16.45 -13.73 22.65
CA ALA A 2 -17.08 -13.33 21.37
C ALA A 2 -17.34 -11.81 21.26
N GLU A 3 -16.76 -10.99 22.14
CA GLU A 3 -17.06 -9.55 22.21
C GLU A 3 -15.96 -8.62 21.63
N LYS A 4 -14.76 -9.12 21.37
CA LYS A 4 -13.67 -8.27 20.83
C LYS A 4 -13.80 -7.96 19.33
N THR A 5 -14.57 -8.71 18.55
CA THR A 5 -14.68 -8.54 17.09
C THR A 5 -15.60 -7.40 16.67
N LYS A 6 -16.50 -6.94 17.53
CA LYS A 6 -17.46 -5.85 17.21
C LYS A 6 -16.90 -4.45 17.42
N ALA A 7 -15.91 -4.27 18.27
CA ALA A 7 -15.32 -2.95 18.55
C ALA A 7 -14.43 -2.44 17.40
N ASN A 8 -13.85 -3.34 16.59
CA ASN A 8 -12.88 -2.97 15.55
C ASN A 8 -13.50 -2.52 14.21
N ILE A 9 -14.74 -2.88 13.90
CA ILE A 9 -15.39 -2.48 12.62
C ILE A 9 -15.82 -1.00 12.61
N GLY A 10 -15.88 -0.35 13.78
CA GLY A 10 -16.23 1.07 13.91
C GLY A 10 -15.08 2.03 13.71
N PHE A 11 -13.83 1.56 13.86
CA PHE A 11 -12.65 2.41 13.87
C PHE A 11 -12.26 2.89 12.46
N GLU A 12 -12.20 1.99 11.49
CA GLU A 12 -11.89 2.35 10.10
C GLU A 12 -12.90 3.37 9.56
N LYS A 13 -14.18 3.21 9.94
CA LYS A 13 -15.23 4.17 9.60
C LYS A 13 -15.05 5.50 10.32
N GLN A 14 -14.67 5.52 11.58
CA GLN A 14 -14.44 6.76 12.33
C GLN A 14 -13.28 7.55 11.73
N LEU A 15 -12.17 6.88 11.36
CA LEU A 15 -11.05 7.51 10.67
C LEU A 15 -11.46 8.05 9.30
N TRP A 16 -12.28 7.30 8.57
CA TRP A 16 -12.81 7.75 7.29
C TRP A 16 -13.74 8.95 7.45
N ASP A 17 -14.68 8.92 8.40
CA ASP A 17 -15.62 10.02 8.65
C ASP A 17 -14.87 11.29 9.07
N ALA A 18 -13.83 11.13 9.88
CA ALA A 18 -12.94 12.22 10.27
C ALA A 18 -12.13 12.76 9.08
N ALA A 19 -11.59 11.88 8.28
CA ALA A 19 -10.94 12.21 7.05
C ALA A 19 -11.89 12.93 6.08
N CYS A 20 -13.18 12.60 6.06
CA CYS A 20 -14.19 13.27 5.22
C CYS A 20 -14.42 14.75 5.58
N VAL A 21 -13.98 15.24 6.73
CA VAL A 21 -14.02 16.67 7.08
C VAL A 21 -13.17 17.50 6.12
N LEU A 22 -12.09 16.94 5.59
CA LEU A 22 -11.29 17.56 4.52
C LEU A 22 -11.99 17.54 3.15
N TRP A 23 -13.03 16.75 2.98
CA TRP A 23 -13.74 16.59 1.70
C TRP A 23 -14.53 17.85 1.35
N GLY A 24 -14.31 18.35 0.15
CA GLY A 24 -15.04 19.51 -0.37
C GLY A 24 -14.16 20.75 -0.56
N HIS A 25 -12.94 20.75 -0.06
CA HIS A 25 -12.00 21.87 -0.19
C HIS A 25 -10.89 21.61 -1.22
N ILE A 26 -10.62 20.34 -1.55
CA ILE A 26 -9.59 19.94 -2.52
C ILE A 26 -10.10 18.79 -3.42
N PRO A 27 -9.53 18.63 -4.64
CA PRO A 27 -9.90 17.53 -5.54
C PRO A 27 -9.72 16.15 -4.87
N ALA A 28 -10.62 15.21 -5.19
CA ALA A 28 -10.65 13.87 -4.58
C ALA A 28 -9.30 13.13 -4.66
N ALA A 29 -8.59 13.24 -5.79
CA ALA A 29 -7.29 12.59 -5.98
C ALA A 29 -6.21 13.16 -5.04
N GLU A 30 -6.20 14.46 -4.79
CA GLU A 30 -5.24 15.10 -3.87
C GLU A 30 -5.57 14.74 -2.42
N TYR A 31 -6.85 14.76 -2.07
CA TYR A 31 -7.33 14.33 -0.76
C TYR A 31 -6.92 12.89 -0.43
N ARG A 32 -7.07 11.97 -1.38
CA ARG A 32 -6.63 10.57 -1.24
C ARG A 32 -5.15 10.49 -0.87
N LYS A 33 -4.28 11.23 -1.56
CA LYS A 33 -2.83 11.27 -1.27
C LYS A 33 -2.54 11.72 0.16
N VAL A 34 -3.23 12.78 0.62
CA VAL A 34 -3.07 13.33 1.97
C VAL A 34 -3.41 12.29 3.02
N ILE A 35 -4.58 11.67 2.94
CA ILE A 35 -5.05 10.70 3.95
C ILE A 35 -4.22 9.42 3.94
N ILE A 36 -3.98 8.85 2.77
CA ILE A 36 -3.18 7.62 2.64
C ILE A 36 -1.76 7.84 3.13
N GLY A 37 -1.18 9.01 2.85
CA GLY A 37 0.15 9.37 3.34
C GLY A 37 0.21 9.54 4.87
N LEU A 38 -0.82 10.14 5.49
CA LEU A 38 -0.89 10.25 6.96
C LEU A 38 -1.06 8.90 7.66
N ILE A 39 -1.89 8.01 7.11
CA ILE A 39 -2.03 6.63 7.60
C ILE A 39 -0.67 5.94 7.57
N PHE A 40 0.03 6.04 6.43
CA PHE A 40 1.34 5.44 6.27
C PHE A 40 2.36 6.00 7.27
N LEU A 41 2.42 7.33 7.41
CA LEU A 41 3.33 8.01 8.33
C LEU A 41 3.07 7.61 9.79
N ARG A 42 1.80 7.54 10.19
CA ARG A 42 1.42 7.09 11.53
C ARG A 42 1.87 5.66 11.79
N TYR A 43 1.69 4.78 10.78
CA TYR A 43 2.10 3.38 10.87
C TYR A 43 3.61 3.23 11.05
N ILE A 44 4.41 3.81 10.14
CA ILE A 44 5.87 3.64 10.20
C ILE A 44 6.50 4.27 11.44
N SER A 45 5.94 5.42 11.92
CA SER A 45 6.40 6.03 13.17
C SER A 45 6.15 5.11 14.37
N ALA A 46 5.00 4.47 14.42
CA ALA A 46 4.68 3.57 15.51
C ALA A 46 5.52 2.27 15.50
N ALA A 47 5.72 1.69 14.34
CA ALA A 47 6.59 0.52 14.19
C ALA A 47 8.05 0.86 14.59
N PHE A 48 8.52 2.06 14.20
CA PHE A 48 9.82 2.57 14.61
C PHE A 48 9.91 2.77 16.12
N ASP A 49 8.94 3.47 16.74
CA ASP A 49 8.95 3.78 18.17
C ASP A 49 8.98 2.49 19.02
N LYS A 50 8.26 1.46 18.58
CA LYS A 50 8.30 0.14 19.21
C LYS A 50 9.70 -0.47 19.14
N ARG A 51 10.28 -0.57 17.93
CA ARG A 51 11.61 -1.18 17.77
C ARG A 51 12.68 -0.38 18.48
N TYR A 52 12.58 0.94 18.46
CA TYR A 52 13.46 1.82 19.23
C TYR A 52 13.43 1.49 20.71
N GLN A 53 12.24 1.34 21.29
CA GLN A 53 12.10 0.99 22.72
C GLN A 53 12.66 -0.41 23.03
N GLU A 54 12.43 -1.39 22.15
CA GLU A 54 13.02 -2.73 22.30
C GLU A 54 14.55 -2.65 22.33
N LEU A 55 15.18 -1.92 21.38
CA LEU A 55 16.63 -1.74 21.34
C LEU A 55 17.19 -1.02 22.57
N VAL A 56 16.47 0.00 23.08
CA VAL A 56 16.83 0.68 24.33
C VAL A 56 16.74 -0.29 25.53
N ASP A 57 15.72 -1.13 25.58
CA ASP A 57 15.52 -2.09 26.67
C ASP A 57 16.55 -3.25 26.59
N GLU A 58 17.01 -3.64 25.39
CA GLU A 58 18.11 -4.58 25.17
C GLU A 58 19.44 -4.01 25.72
N GLY A 59 19.65 -2.69 25.63
CA GLY A 59 20.77 -1.98 26.27
C GLY A 59 22.12 -2.15 25.56
N ASP A 60 22.11 -2.64 24.32
CA ASP A 60 23.33 -2.90 23.52
C ASP A 60 23.81 -1.66 22.73
N GLY A 61 23.07 -0.55 22.75
CA GLY A 61 23.42 0.72 22.10
C GLY A 61 23.19 0.75 20.59
N PHE A 62 22.28 -0.09 20.07
CA PHE A 62 21.95 -0.17 18.65
C PHE A 62 20.71 0.67 18.24
N GLU A 63 20.17 1.46 19.13
CA GLU A 63 18.97 2.29 18.89
C GLU A 63 19.16 3.34 17.78
N ASP A 64 20.40 3.71 17.47
CA ASP A 64 20.74 4.61 16.35
C ASP A 64 21.27 3.87 15.11
N ASP A 65 21.39 2.54 15.16
CA ASP A 65 21.87 1.74 14.05
C ASP A 65 20.72 1.38 13.09
N ARG A 66 20.78 1.89 11.86
CA ARG A 66 19.77 1.66 10.81
C ARG A 66 19.59 0.19 10.46
N ASP A 67 20.66 -0.60 10.52
CA ASP A 67 20.61 -2.01 10.17
C ASP A 67 19.78 -2.80 11.20
N ALA A 68 19.75 -2.39 12.47
CA ALA A 68 18.93 -2.99 13.52
C ALA A 68 17.43 -2.87 13.25
N TYR A 69 16.99 -1.87 12.47
CA TYR A 69 15.61 -1.70 12.02
C TYR A 69 15.35 -2.45 10.72
N THR A 70 16.25 -2.34 9.76
CA THR A 70 16.09 -2.94 8.43
C THR A 70 16.01 -4.46 8.51
N MET A 71 16.75 -5.10 9.41
CA MET A 71 16.72 -6.55 9.65
C MET A 71 15.34 -7.05 10.09
N GLU A 72 14.58 -6.22 10.78
CA GLU A 72 13.21 -6.51 11.24
C GLU A 72 12.13 -5.94 10.31
N ASN A 73 12.52 -5.48 9.09
CA ASN A 73 11.64 -4.80 8.13
C ASN A 73 10.98 -3.53 8.67
N VAL A 74 11.61 -2.85 9.62
CA VAL A 74 11.17 -1.56 10.17
C VAL A 74 11.88 -0.43 9.44
N PHE A 75 11.13 0.58 9.02
CA PHE A 75 11.70 1.80 8.44
C PHE A 75 12.34 2.66 9.50
N PHE A 76 13.53 3.20 9.23
CA PHE A 76 14.15 4.16 10.12
C PHE A 76 13.43 5.51 10.03
N VAL A 77 13.00 6.05 11.18
CA VAL A 77 12.27 7.33 11.27
C VAL A 77 13.11 8.34 12.04
N PRO A 78 13.69 9.36 11.35
CA PRO A 78 14.43 10.43 12.01
C PRO A 78 13.55 11.23 12.99
N GLU A 79 14.16 11.92 13.94
CA GLU A 79 13.46 12.62 15.02
C GLU A 79 12.44 13.64 14.49
N GLU A 80 12.79 14.41 13.46
CA GLU A 80 11.91 15.38 12.81
C GLU A 80 10.70 14.75 12.10
N ALA A 81 10.75 13.43 11.85
CA ALA A 81 9.69 12.68 11.18
C ALA A 81 8.86 11.80 12.12
N ARG A 82 9.22 11.73 13.41
CA ARG A 82 8.44 10.97 14.40
C ARG A 82 7.06 11.56 14.56
N TRP A 83 6.08 10.71 14.78
CA TRP A 83 4.70 11.17 14.94
C TRP A 83 4.52 12.16 16.10
N SER A 84 5.26 12.04 17.18
CA SER A 84 5.27 12.98 18.30
C SER A 84 5.63 14.41 17.87
N THR A 85 6.61 14.57 16.98
CA THR A 85 7.03 15.86 16.41
C THR A 85 5.90 16.45 15.56
N ILE A 86 5.27 15.63 14.71
CA ILE A 86 4.15 16.06 13.87
C ILE A 86 2.94 16.46 14.72
N ALA A 87 2.57 15.65 15.70
CA ALA A 87 1.46 15.91 16.62
C ALA A 87 1.67 17.21 17.40
N SER A 88 2.89 17.50 17.84
CA SER A 88 3.21 18.76 18.53
C SER A 88 3.00 20.00 17.66
N ALA A 89 3.09 19.85 16.34
CA ALA A 89 2.91 20.93 15.37
C ALA A 89 1.47 21.00 14.80
N ALA A 90 0.55 20.12 15.21
CA ALA A 90 -0.78 19.96 14.61
C ALA A 90 -1.56 21.26 14.45
N HIS A 91 -1.51 22.15 15.45
CA HIS A 91 -2.24 23.43 15.46
C HIS A 91 -1.37 24.64 15.08
N THR A 92 -0.21 24.40 14.45
CA THR A 92 0.63 25.49 13.94
C THR A 92 0.36 25.74 12.44
N PRO A 93 0.58 26.95 11.93
CA PRO A 93 0.49 27.23 10.50
C PRO A 93 1.47 26.40 9.66
N GLU A 94 2.54 25.92 10.27
CA GLU A 94 3.64 25.18 9.66
C GLU A 94 3.37 23.67 9.53
N ILE A 95 2.26 23.14 10.05
CA ILE A 95 1.96 21.70 10.07
C ILE A 95 2.17 21.04 8.70
N GLY A 96 1.75 21.66 7.61
CA GLY A 96 1.95 21.14 6.27
C GLY A 96 3.44 21.02 5.89
N THR A 97 4.24 22.02 6.25
CA THR A 97 5.69 22.03 6.01
C THR A 97 6.39 21.00 6.88
N VAL A 98 5.96 20.83 8.12
CA VAL A 98 6.49 19.80 9.04
C VAL A 98 6.26 18.40 8.45
N ILE A 99 5.04 18.10 7.98
CA ILE A 99 4.74 16.81 7.37
C ILE A 99 5.55 16.60 6.09
N ASP A 100 5.64 17.60 5.20
CA ASP A 100 6.43 17.50 3.97
C ASP A 100 7.93 17.26 4.26
N THR A 101 8.45 17.86 5.32
CA THR A 101 9.84 17.66 5.78
C THR A 101 10.02 16.25 6.33
N ALA A 102 9.08 15.78 7.14
CA ALA A 102 9.09 14.42 7.66
C ALA A 102 9.09 13.37 6.53
N MET A 103 8.23 13.55 5.51
CA MET A 103 8.20 12.65 4.36
C MET A 103 9.53 12.62 3.59
N ARG A 104 10.18 13.78 3.42
CA ARG A 104 11.52 13.84 2.77
C ARG A 104 12.60 13.17 3.61
N ALA A 105 12.58 13.39 4.93
CA ALA A 105 13.55 12.78 5.84
C ALA A 105 13.43 11.25 5.86
N ILE A 106 12.22 10.71 5.90
CA ILE A 106 11.98 9.27 5.81
C ILE A 106 12.50 8.70 4.48
N GLU A 107 12.23 9.36 3.35
CA GLU A 107 12.73 8.91 2.05
C GLU A 107 14.26 8.96 1.94
N ALA A 108 14.91 9.91 2.60
CA ALA A 108 16.36 10.03 2.61
C ALA A 108 17.02 8.83 3.32
N GLU A 109 16.42 8.39 4.42
CA GLU A 109 16.92 7.26 5.20
C GLU A 109 16.54 5.89 4.59
N ASN A 110 15.40 5.81 3.88
CA ASN A 110 14.85 4.53 3.40
C ASN A 110 14.81 4.49 1.86
N LYS A 111 15.83 3.89 1.25
CA LYS A 111 16.00 3.86 -0.22
C LYS A 111 14.80 3.28 -0.99
N THR A 112 14.10 2.31 -0.40
CA THR A 112 12.91 1.66 -0.99
C THR A 112 11.71 2.61 -1.10
N LEU A 113 11.65 3.65 -0.26
CA LEU A 113 10.61 4.67 -0.26
C LEU A 113 10.94 5.90 -1.12
N LYS A 114 12.10 5.95 -1.77
CA LYS A 114 12.54 7.12 -2.55
C LYS A 114 11.51 7.52 -3.60
N ASN A 115 11.04 8.76 -3.55
CA ASN A 115 10.01 9.37 -4.42
C ASN A 115 8.62 8.70 -4.32
N VAL A 116 8.34 7.97 -3.25
CA VAL A 116 7.07 7.28 -3.03
C VAL A 116 6.10 8.12 -2.22
N LEU A 117 6.58 8.77 -1.16
CA LEU A 117 5.73 9.46 -0.20
C LEU A 117 5.16 10.77 -0.76
N PRO A 118 3.90 11.11 -0.46
CA PRO A 118 3.32 12.39 -0.86
C PRO A 118 3.98 13.56 -0.13
N LYS A 119 4.17 14.69 -0.83
CA LYS A 119 4.83 15.89 -0.33
C LYS A 119 4.10 17.16 -0.80
N ASN A 120 2.81 17.24 -0.52
CA ASN A 120 1.95 18.33 -0.92
C ASN A 120 1.11 18.90 0.25
N TYR A 121 1.53 18.60 1.49
CA TYR A 121 0.82 19.03 2.70
C TYR A 121 0.98 20.54 2.97
N ALA A 122 2.06 21.16 2.46
CA ALA A 122 2.26 22.60 2.52
C ALA A 122 1.43 23.38 1.49
N SER A 123 0.71 22.72 0.56
CA SER A 123 -0.13 23.39 -0.45
C SER A 123 -1.05 24.43 0.20
N PRO A 124 -1.20 25.62 -0.41
CA PRO A 124 -2.14 26.63 0.06
C PRO A 124 -3.61 26.18 -0.04
N ASP A 125 -3.91 25.23 -0.93
CA ASP A 125 -5.26 24.70 -1.11
C ASP A 125 -5.69 23.79 0.04
N LEU A 126 -4.75 23.33 0.88
CA LEU A 126 -5.01 22.49 2.03
C LEU A 126 -5.13 23.34 3.29
N ASP A 127 -6.34 23.41 3.88
CA ASP A 127 -6.57 24.14 5.14
C ASP A 127 -5.76 23.49 6.27
N LYS A 128 -4.85 24.28 6.87
CA LYS A 128 -3.92 23.80 7.90
C LYS A 128 -4.62 23.47 9.22
N ARG A 129 -5.74 24.10 9.53
CA ARG A 129 -6.55 23.77 10.73
C ARG A 129 -7.18 22.42 10.56
N VAL A 130 -7.80 22.17 9.41
CA VAL A 130 -8.42 20.86 9.12
C VAL A 130 -7.36 19.76 9.06
N LEU A 131 -6.17 20.05 8.54
CA LEU A 131 -5.04 19.11 8.56
C LEU A 131 -4.62 18.78 10.01
N GLY A 132 -4.56 19.79 10.89
CA GLY A 132 -4.28 19.62 12.30
C GLY A 132 -5.32 18.75 13.01
N ASP A 133 -6.61 19.02 12.75
CA ASP A 133 -7.71 18.22 13.33
C ASP A 133 -7.60 16.73 12.91
N VAL A 134 -7.20 16.45 11.64
CA VAL A 134 -6.94 15.08 11.18
C VAL A 134 -5.75 14.46 11.91
N VAL A 135 -4.65 15.19 12.09
CA VAL A 135 -3.50 14.70 12.87
C VAL A 135 -3.92 14.37 14.31
N ASP A 136 -4.75 15.19 14.95
CA ASP A 136 -5.27 14.92 16.29
C ASP A 136 -6.12 13.64 16.34
N ILE A 137 -6.94 13.41 15.32
CA ILE A 137 -7.76 12.19 15.24
C ILE A 137 -6.86 10.95 15.13
N PHE A 138 -5.83 11.02 14.29
CA PHE A 138 -4.85 9.93 14.16
C PHE A 138 -4.03 9.74 15.45
N THR A 139 -3.84 10.79 16.23
CA THR A 139 -3.11 10.73 17.49
C THR A 139 -3.96 10.11 18.60
N ASN A 140 -5.22 10.56 18.74
CA ASN A 140 -6.04 10.27 19.90
C ASN A 140 -6.90 9.01 19.75
N ASN A 141 -7.25 8.63 18.51
CA ASN A 141 -8.18 7.51 18.26
C ASN A 141 -7.48 6.21 17.88
N ILE A 142 -6.15 6.22 17.68
CA ILE A 142 -5.36 5.02 17.42
C ILE A 142 -4.56 4.67 18.68
N ASP A 143 -5.00 3.64 19.36
CA ASP A 143 -4.22 3.05 20.45
C ASP A 143 -3.07 2.23 19.85
N MET A 144 -1.84 2.69 20.07
CA MET A 144 -0.62 2.07 19.56
C MET A 144 0.08 1.22 20.64
N SER A 145 -0.56 0.98 21.78
CA SER A 145 0.00 0.18 22.89
C SER A 145 0.09 -1.31 22.58
N ASP A 146 -0.80 -1.83 21.70
CA ASP A 146 -0.73 -3.19 21.16
C ASP A 146 -0.34 -3.13 19.68
N THR A 147 0.91 -3.44 19.40
CA THR A 147 1.53 -3.21 18.10
C THR A 147 1.10 -4.21 17.03
N GLU A 148 0.86 -5.49 17.36
CA GLU A 148 0.36 -6.45 16.35
C GLU A 148 -1.07 -6.12 15.94
N GLU A 149 -1.91 -5.73 16.92
CA GLU A 149 -3.29 -5.33 16.66
C GLU A 149 -3.35 -3.98 15.92
N SER A 150 -2.43 -3.05 16.21
CA SER A 150 -2.36 -1.75 15.54
C SER A 150 -1.80 -1.83 14.12
N GLU A 151 -0.83 -2.71 13.84
CA GLU A 151 -0.35 -2.96 12.48
C GLU A 151 -1.46 -3.52 11.58
N ASP A 152 -2.20 -4.52 12.05
CA ASP A 152 -3.34 -5.05 11.32
C ASP A 152 -4.45 -4.01 11.17
N LEU A 153 -4.69 -3.21 12.20
CA LEU A 153 -5.67 -2.12 12.19
C LEU A 153 -5.33 -1.06 11.13
N LEU A 154 -4.08 -0.58 11.10
CA LEU A 154 -3.65 0.41 10.11
C LEU A 154 -3.65 -0.16 8.70
N GLY A 155 -3.24 -1.42 8.53
CA GLY A 155 -3.35 -2.12 7.25
C GLY A 155 -4.78 -2.26 6.76
N ARG A 156 -5.74 -2.58 7.65
CA ARG A 156 -7.18 -2.61 7.33
C ARG A 156 -7.73 -1.23 7.04
N THR A 157 -7.31 -0.22 7.81
CA THR A 157 -7.72 1.17 7.57
C THR A 157 -7.24 1.66 6.22
N TYR A 158 -6.01 1.33 5.82
CA TYR A 158 -5.47 1.62 4.51
C TYR A 158 -6.34 1.01 3.40
N GLU A 159 -6.66 -0.28 3.48
CA GLU A 159 -7.54 -0.97 2.52
C GLU A 159 -8.95 -0.36 2.50
N TYR A 160 -9.50 -0.05 3.67
CA TYR A 160 -10.82 0.56 3.79
C TYR A 160 -10.87 1.94 3.11
N CYS A 161 -9.90 2.79 3.37
CA CYS A 161 -9.82 4.10 2.73
C CYS A 161 -9.67 3.99 1.21
N ILE A 162 -8.83 3.08 0.71
CA ILE A 162 -8.72 2.83 -0.74
C ILE A 162 -10.07 2.42 -1.33
N ALA A 163 -10.79 1.50 -0.68
CA ALA A 163 -12.11 1.05 -1.14
C ALA A 163 -13.13 2.20 -1.16
N GLN A 164 -13.15 3.04 -0.12
CA GLN A 164 -14.06 4.19 -0.04
C GLN A 164 -13.73 5.26 -1.09
N PHE A 165 -12.45 5.51 -1.37
CA PHE A 165 -12.04 6.38 -2.47
C PHE A 165 -12.49 5.83 -3.83
N ALA A 166 -12.30 4.53 -4.06
CA ALA A 166 -12.74 3.88 -5.28
C ALA A 166 -14.26 3.97 -5.48
N GLU A 167 -15.04 3.79 -4.42
CA GLU A 167 -16.51 3.93 -4.46
C GLU A 167 -16.94 5.36 -4.82
N LYS A 168 -16.30 6.37 -4.22
CA LYS A 168 -16.62 7.78 -4.48
C LYS A 168 -16.15 8.28 -5.85
N GLU A 169 -15.03 7.78 -6.35
CA GLU A 169 -14.53 8.10 -7.69
C GLU A 169 -15.32 7.35 -8.80
N GLY A 170 -16.16 6.38 -8.43
CA GLY A 170 -17.04 5.67 -9.36
C GLY A 170 -16.25 4.90 -10.43
N VAL A 171 -16.47 5.22 -11.72
CA VAL A 171 -15.81 4.52 -12.83
C VAL A 171 -14.27 4.62 -12.75
N GLY A 172 -13.73 5.77 -12.34
CA GLY A 172 -12.29 5.97 -12.13
C GLY A 172 -11.74 5.14 -10.97
N GLY A 173 -12.52 4.91 -9.92
CA GLY A 173 -12.09 4.13 -8.75
C GLY A 173 -11.69 2.70 -9.05
N GLY A 174 -12.32 2.09 -10.05
CA GLY A 174 -11.96 0.73 -10.45
C GLY A 174 -10.62 0.60 -11.19
N GLU A 175 -9.94 1.71 -11.49
CA GLU A 175 -8.60 1.67 -12.09
C GLU A 175 -7.52 1.29 -11.08
N PHE A 176 -7.78 1.45 -9.78
CA PHE A 176 -6.80 1.16 -8.74
C PHE A 176 -7.30 0.19 -7.66
N TYR A 177 -8.57 -0.18 -7.66
CA TYR A 177 -9.14 -1.04 -6.62
C TYR A 177 -10.01 -2.15 -7.21
N THR A 178 -9.71 -3.39 -6.82
CA THR A 178 -10.54 -4.57 -7.07
C THR A 178 -11.20 -5.00 -5.76
N PRO A 179 -12.53 -5.20 -5.71
CA PRO A 179 -13.23 -5.62 -4.49
C PRO A 179 -12.60 -6.87 -3.85
N SER A 180 -12.41 -6.83 -2.54
CA SER A 180 -11.70 -7.90 -1.80
C SER A 180 -12.35 -9.28 -1.95
N SER A 181 -13.68 -9.35 -2.15
CA SER A 181 -14.40 -10.61 -2.40
C SER A 181 -13.97 -11.26 -3.73
N VAL A 182 -13.79 -10.45 -4.78
CA VAL A 182 -13.30 -10.92 -6.08
C VAL A 182 -11.88 -11.42 -5.95
N VAL A 183 -11.00 -10.63 -5.32
CA VAL A 183 -9.60 -10.98 -5.11
C VAL A 183 -9.45 -12.27 -4.30
N LYS A 184 -10.19 -12.40 -3.20
CA LYS A 184 -10.21 -13.63 -2.38
C LYS A 184 -10.62 -14.86 -3.19
N THR A 185 -11.62 -14.71 -4.08
CA THR A 185 -12.05 -15.81 -4.93
C THR A 185 -10.95 -16.24 -5.90
N LEU A 186 -10.29 -15.29 -6.56
CA LEU A 186 -9.18 -15.56 -7.50
C LEU A 186 -8.01 -16.25 -6.78
N VAL A 187 -7.58 -15.71 -5.65
CA VAL A 187 -6.49 -16.27 -4.84
C VAL A 187 -6.83 -17.68 -4.33
N SER A 188 -8.08 -17.91 -3.90
CA SER A 188 -8.54 -19.25 -3.47
C SER A 188 -8.54 -20.28 -4.58
N ILE A 189 -8.75 -19.86 -5.83
CA ILE A 189 -8.66 -20.75 -7.02
C ILE A 189 -7.20 -21.07 -7.33
N LEU A 190 -6.31 -20.06 -7.31
CA LEU A 190 -4.90 -20.23 -7.65
C LEU A 190 -4.10 -20.93 -6.56
N ARG A 191 -4.44 -20.73 -5.28
CA ARG A 191 -3.80 -21.35 -4.12
C ARG A 191 -2.28 -21.16 -4.11
N PRO A 192 -1.78 -19.92 -4.02
CA PRO A 192 -0.35 -19.66 -3.97
C PRO A 192 0.27 -20.35 -2.75
N PHE A 193 1.54 -20.77 -2.88
CA PHE A 193 2.27 -21.51 -1.87
C PHE A 193 3.51 -20.72 -1.38
N ASP A 194 4.10 -21.18 -0.29
CA ASP A 194 5.30 -20.56 0.32
C ASP A 194 6.44 -20.36 -0.67
N ASN A 195 7.03 -19.15 -0.64
CA ASN A 195 8.16 -18.74 -1.47
C ASN A 195 7.86 -18.72 -2.98
N CYS A 196 6.57 -18.68 -3.37
CA CYS A 196 6.20 -18.49 -4.75
C CYS A 196 6.43 -17.05 -5.22
N ARG A 197 6.62 -16.91 -6.52
CA ARG A 197 6.68 -15.62 -7.22
C ARG A 197 5.31 -15.31 -7.81
N VAL A 198 4.71 -14.22 -7.36
CA VAL A 198 3.42 -13.74 -7.87
C VAL A 198 3.63 -12.46 -8.67
N TYR A 199 3.09 -12.40 -9.86
CA TYR A 199 3.17 -11.25 -10.75
C TYR A 199 1.79 -10.69 -11.07
N ASP A 200 1.68 -9.35 -11.07
CA ASP A 200 0.52 -8.62 -11.58
C ASP A 200 0.98 -7.48 -12.49
N CYS A 201 0.66 -7.57 -13.77
CA CYS A 201 1.08 -6.62 -14.79
C CYS A 201 0.29 -5.30 -14.81
N CYS A 202 -0.73 -5.18 -13.98
CA CYS A 202 -1.58 -3.99 -13.80
C CYS A 202 -2.09 -3.95 -12.35
N CYS A 203 -1.13 -3.91 -11.42
CA CYS A 203 -1.35 -4.29 -10.02
C CYS A 203 -2.25 -3.35 -9.23
N GLY A 204 -2.59 -2.18 -9.78
CA GLY A 204 -3.39 -1.20 -9.07
C GLY A 204 -2.77 -0.84 -7.73
N SER A 205 -3.54 -0.86 -6.67
CA SER A 205 -3.06 -0.64 -5.29
C SER A 205 -2.38 -1.85 -4.64
N GLY A 206 -2.17 -2.95 -5.37
CA GLY A 206 -1.53 -4.15 -4.86
C GLY A 206 -2.45 -5.11 -4.08
N GLY A 207 -3.77 -4.95 -4.20
CA GLY A 207 -4.74 -5.77 -3.47
C GLY A 207 -4.62 -7.28 -3.71
N MET A 208 -4.23 -7.70 -4.92
CA MET A 208 -3.99 -9.12 -5.25
C MET A 208 -2.85 -9.71 -4.43
N PHE A 209 -1.77 -8.97 -4.25
CA PHE A 209 -0.59 -9.40 -3.48
C PHE A 209 -0.91 -9.53 -1.99
N VAL A 210 -1.64 -8.56 -1.43
CA VAL A 210 -2.08 -8.59 -0.03
C VAL A 210 -2.89 -9.84 0.25
N GLN A 211 -3.86 -10.17 -0.60
CA GLN A 211 -4.69 -11.36 -0.40
C GLN A 211 -3.91 -12.66 -0.63
N SER A 212 -2.95 -12.67 -1.55
CA SER A 212 -2.04 -13.81 -1.76
C SER A 212 -1.19 -14.07 -0.52
N ALA A 213 -0.60 -13.02 0.06
CA ALA A 213 0.17 -13.12 1.30
C ALA A 213 -0.70 -13.59 2.48
N LYS A 214 -1.91 -13.05 2.64
CA LYS A 214 -2.87 -13.50 3.67
C LYS A 214 -3.28 -14.97 3.47
N PHE A 215 -3.46 -15.41 2.23
CA PHE A 215 -3.78 -16.81 1.93
C PHE A 215 -2.63 -17.76 2.35
N ILE A 216 -1.40 -17.43 1.99
CA ILE A 216 -0.21 -18.20 2.36
C ILE A 216 -0.07 -18.23 3.87
N GLN A 217 -0.15 -17.10 4.55
CA GLN A 217 -0.07 -17.03 6.02
C GLN A 217 -1.11 -17.91 6.70
N ALA A 218 -2.36 -17.90 6.20
CA ALA A 218 -3.43 -18.72 6.76
C ALA A 218 -3.21 -20.23 6.58
N HIS A 219 -2.46 -20.66 5.56
CA HIS A 219 -2.24 -22.08 5.23
C HIS A 219 -0.88 -22.61 5.68
N SER A 220 0.15 -21.77 5.74
CA SER A 220 1.53 -22.18 6.13
C SER A 220 1.97 -21.61 7.47
N GLY A 221 1.26 -20.62 8.00
CA GLY A 221 1.62 -19.90 9.22
C GLY A 221 2.79 -18.94 9.09
N LYS A 222 3.38 -18.78 7.89
CA LYS A 222 4.53 -17.89 7.66
C LYS A 222 4.08 -16.56 7.10
N ARG A 223 4.44 -15.45 7.76
CA ARG A 223 4.30 -14.09 7.24
C ARG A 223 5.36 -13.84 6.15
N GLY A 224 4.99 -13.10 5.10
CA GLY A 224 5.94 -12.60 4.11
C GLY A 224 6.60 -13.64 3.19
N ALA A 225 6.19 -14.91 3.25
CA ALA A 225 6.75 -15.98 2.41
C ALA A 225 6.22 -15.91 0.96
N ILE A 226 6.37 -14.74 0.32
CA ILE A 226 5.95 -14.48 -1.07
C ILE A 226 6.92 -13.49 -1.69
N SER A 227 7.28 -13.70 -2.96
CA SER A 227 8.00 -12.71 -3.76
C SER A 227 7.01 -12.04 -4.73
N VAL A 228 6.86 -10.74 -4.59
CA VAL A 228 5.89 -9.96 -5.34
C VAL A 228 6.56 -9.19 -6.46
N TYR A 229 6.02 -9.30 -7.65
CA TYR A 229 6.43 -8.52 -8.81
C TYR A 229 5.19 -7.82 -9.39
N GLY A 230 5.28 -6.53 -9.61
CA GLY A 230 4.15 -5.77 -10.10
C GLY A 230 4.52 -4.69 -11.09
N GLN A 231 3.55 -4.27 -11.88
CA GLN A 231 3.69 -3.12 -12.76
C GLN A 231 2.40 -2.31 -12.76
N GLU A 232 2.53 -0.99 -12.79
CA GLU A 232 1.41 -0.07 -12.77
C GLU A 232 1.74 1.17 -13.61
N ALA A 233 0.81 1.59 -14.46
CA ALA A 233 1.01 2.72 -15.37
C ALA A 233 0.78 4.08 -14.70
N ASN A 234 -0.14 4.14 -13.73
CA ASN A 234 -0.44 5.38 -13.03
C ASN A 234 0.55 5.63 -11.89
N ALA A 235 1.22 6.80 -11.91
CA ALA A 235 2.25 7.15 -10.94
C ALA A 235 1.76 7.16 -9.48
N ASP A 236 0.56 7.68 -9.23
CA ASP A 236 0.01 7.79 -7.88
C ASP A 236 -0.43 6.41 -7.37
N THR A 237 -1.00 5.59 -8.23
CA THR A 237 -1.40 4.22 -7.92
C THR A 237 -0.18 3.33 -7.66
N TRP A 238 0.90 3.48 -8.46
CA TRP A 238 2.17 2.79 -8.24
C TRP A 238 2.79 3.13 -6.86
N LYS A 239 2.78 4.41 -6.46
CA LYS A 239 3.23 4.83 -5.12
C LYS A 239 2.35 4.23 -4.02
N MET A 240 1.03 4.21 -4.24
CA MET A 240 0.07 3.63 -3.31
C MET A 240 0.30 2.12 -3.14
N ALA A 241 0.59 1.38 -4.22
CA ALA A 241 0.95 -0.03 -4.14
C ALA A 241 2.23 -0.25 -3.32
N LYS A 242 3.27 0.57 -3.53
CA LYS A 242 4.50 0.50 -2.75
C LYS A 242 4.27 0.72 -1.25
N MET A 243 3.51 1.75 -0.89
CA MET A 243 3.14 1.98 0.52
C MET A 243 2.32 0.82 1.08
N ASN A 244 1.41 0.26 0.28
CA ASN A 244 0.57 -0.87 0.70
C ASN A 244 1.39 -2.14 1.02
N MET A 245 2.42 -2.44 0.22
CA MET A 245 3.33 -3.57 0.50
C MET A 245 4.21 -3.28 1.72
N ALA A 246 4.72 -2.05 1.81
CA ALA A 246 5.58 -1.60 2.90
C ALA A 246 4.90 -1.74 4.28
N ILE A 247 3.64 -1.32 4.42
CA ILE A 247 2.84 -1.47 5.66
C ILE A 247 2.76 -2.94 6.12
N ARG A 248 2.92 -3.89 5.22
CA ARG A 248 2.75 -5.32 5.51
C ARG A 248 4.07 -6.10 5.53
N GLY A 249 5.19 -5.40 5.42
CA GLY A 249 6.50 -6.05 5.33
C GLY A 249 6.61 -7.03 4.15
N ILE A 250 5.85 -6.78 3.06
CA ILE A 250 5.89 -7.60 1.86
C ILE A 250 6.97 -7.03 0.94
N ASP A 251 8.01 -7.83 0.67
CA ASP A 251 9.01 -7.49 -0.33
C ASP A 251 8.41 -7.51 -1.73
N ALA A 252 8.55 -6.38 -2.46
CA ALA A 252 7.88 -6.17 -3.72
C ALA A 252 8.75 -5.41 -4.72
N ASP A 253 8.94 -5.98 -5.90
CA ASP A 253 9.56 -5.32 -7.04
C ASP A 253 8.50 -4.77 -8.01
N PHE A 254 8.30 -3.45 -7.99
CA PHE A 254 7.41 -2.73 -8.91
C PHE A 254 8.18 -2.04 -10.04
N GLY A 255 9.43 -2.42 -10.26
CA GLY A 255 10.32 -1.71 -11.15
C GLY A 255 10.78 -0.35 -10.63
N PRO A 256 11.69 0.33 -11.33
CA PRO A 256 12.28 1.59 -10.90
C PRO A 256 11.34 2.80 -11.03
N TYR A 257 10.27 2.68 -11.81
CA TYR A 257 9.26 3.72 -12.08
C TYR A 257 7.95 3.08 -12.55
N GLN A 258 6.88 3.87 -12.59
CA GLN A 258 5.60 3.45 -13.17
C GLN A 258 5.74 3.24 -14.69
N ALA A 259 5.13 2.19 -15.21
CA ALA A 259 5.11 1.93 -16.65
C ALA A 259 3.90 1.11 -17.09
N ASP A 260 3.44 1.36 -18.30
CA ASP A 260 2.45 0.52 -18.96
C ASP A 260 3.15 -0.74 -19.50
N THR A 261 2.78 -1.89 -18.98
CA THR A 261 3.34 -3.20 -19.30
C THR A 261 3.27 -3.53 -20.79
N PHE A 262 2.26 -3.03 -21.50
CA PHE A 262 2.10 -3.31 -22.93
C PHE A 262 3.08 -2.54 -23.83
N THR A 263 3.61 -1.43 -23.34
CA THR A 263 4.55 -0.57 -24.06
C THR A 263 5.95 -0.65 -23.52
N ASN A 264 6.10 -0.91 -22.22
CA ASN A 264 7.39 -0.96 -21.54
C ASN A 264 7.36 -1.99 -20.40
N ASP A 265 7.68 -3.24 -20.71
CA ASP A 265 7.79 -4.33 -19.75
C ASP A 265 9.06 -4.16 -18.89
N LEU A 266 8.88 -3.96 -17.57
CA LEU A 266 9.96 -3.80 -16.61
C LEU A 266 10.46 -5.14 -16.04
N HIS A 267 9.78 -6.24 -16.31
CA HIS A 267 10.11 -7.58 -15.84
C HIS A 267 10.30 -8.62 -16.98
N PRO A 268 11.05 -8.33 -18.04
CA PRO A 268 11.07 -9.12 -19.27
C PRO A 268 11.65 -10.53 -19.09
N THR A 269 12.41 -10.77 -18.03
CA THR A 269 13.03 -12.08 -17.73
C THR A 269 12.35 -12.83 -16.57
N LEU A 270 11.33 -12.23 -15.96
CA LEU A 270 10.62 -12.83 -14.82
C LEU A 270 9.90 -14.11 -15.24
N LYS A 271 10.09 -15.16 -14.44
CA LYS A 271 9.32 -16.41 -14.51
C LYS A 271 8.50 -16.52 -13.22
N ALA A 272 7.29 -15.99 -13.24
CA ALA A 272 6.37 -16.05 -12.13
C ALA A 272 5.77 -17.45 -11.99
N ASP A 273 5.49 -17.87 -10.75
CA ASP A 273 4.78 -19.11 -10.46
C ASP A 273 3.26 -18.89 -10.61
N PHE A 274 2.80 -17.67 -10.28
CA PHE A 274 1.41 -17.25 -10.45
C PHE A 274 1.32 -15.87 -11.09
N ILE A 275 0.34 -15.68 -11.97
CA ILE A 275 -0.01 -14.38 -12.54
C ILE A 275 -1.45 -14.09 -12.15
N LEU A 276 -1.65 -12.97 -11.46
CA LEU A 276 -2.96 -12.42 -11.11
C LEU A 276 -3.06 -11.03 -11.70
N ALA A 277 -4.01 -10.77 -12.56
CA ALA A 277 -4.18 -9.46 -13.15
C ALA A 277 -5.67 -9.15 -13.37
N ASN A 278 -6.07 -7.93 -13.04
CA ASN A 278 -7.37 -7.38 -13.41
C ASN A 278 -7.19 -6.20 -14.37
N ALA A 279 -6.77 -6.51 -15.60
CA ALA A 279 -6.60 -5.51 -16.63
C ALA A 279 -7.96 -4.96 -17.06
N ARG A 280 -8.23 -3.70 -16.74
CA ARG A 280 -9.40 -3.00 -17.27
C ARG A 280 -9.18 -2.61 -18.74
N GLU A 281 -10.28 -2.59 -19.52
CA GLU A 281 -10.33 -2.05 -20.88
C GLU A 281 -10.10 -0.53 -20.95
N VAL A 282 -9.09 -0.01 -20.27
CA VAL A 282 -8.66 1.40 -20.42
C VAL A 282 -7.95 1.60 -21.74
N PHE A 283 -7.48 0.52 -22.31
CA PHE A 283 -6.78 0.48 -23.60
C PHE A 283 -7.79 0.18 -24.68
N GLY A 284 -8.39 1.17 -25.28
CA GLY A 284 -9.36 1.08 -26.35
C GLY A 284 -9.12 -0.07 -27.36
N LEU A 285 -9.88 -0.15 -28.43
CA LEU A 285 -9.90 -1.17 -29.49
C LEU A 285 -8.54 -1.80 -29.88
N THR A 286 -7.42 -1.12 -29.62
CA THR A 286 -6.06 -1.57 -29.93
C THR A 286 -5.60 -2.76 -29.07
N THR A 287 -5.91 -2.75 -27.77
CA THR A 287 -5.54 -3.85 -26.85
C THR A 287 -6.42 -5.06 -27.08
N ARG A 288 -7.73 -4.84 -27.30
CA ARG A 288 -8.67 -5.88 -27.68
C ARG A 288 -8.21 -6.61 -28.95
N ASN A 289 -7.69 -5.89 -29.93
CA ASN A 289 -7.15 -6.46 -31.17
C ASN A 289 -5.84 -7.23 -30.98
N ARG A 290 -4.97 -6.83 -30.05
CA ARG A 290 -3.73 -7.57 -29.75
C ARG A 290 -4.00 -8.84 -28.95
N ILE A 291 -4.90 -8.78 -27.97
CA ILE A 291 -5.32 -9.92 -27.15
C ILE A 291 -6.11 -10.92 -28.00
N ASN A 292 -7.07 -10.46 -28.79
CA ASN A 292 -7.94 -11.31 -29.62
C ASN A 292 -7.23 -12.00 -30.82
N LYS A 293 -6.09 -11.48 -31.30
CA LYS A 293 -5.28 -12.17 -32.31
C LYS A 293 -4.67 -13.48 -31.81
N GLY A 294 -4.57 -13.65 -30.47
CA GLY A 294 -4.08 -14.88 -29.85
C GLY A 294 -5.18 -15.87 -29.42
N PHE A 295 -6.43 -15.43 -29.22
CA PHE A 295 -7.50 -16.25 -28.62
C PHE A 295 -8.90 -15.81 -29.10
N PRO A 296 -9.36 -16.23 -30.26
CA PRO A 296 -10.72 -15.95 -30.72
C PRO A 296 -11.73 -16.70 -29.83
N GLY A 297 -12.62 -15.98 -29.18
CA GLY A 297 -13.83 -16.53 -28.56
C GLY A 297 -13.90 -16.53 -27.02
N HIS A 298 -12.93 -15.99 -26.30
CA HIS A 298 -12.98 -15.90 -24.83
C HIS A 298 -12.89 -14.48 -24.33
N THR A 299 -13.71 -14.13 -23.33
CA THR A 299 -13.62 -12.88 -22.58
C THR A 299 -12.29 -12.90 -21.82
N PRO A 300 -11.40 -11.90 -22.01
CA PRO A 300 -10.08 -11.94 -21.39
C PRO A 300 -10.18 -11.67 -19.91
N LEU A 301 -10.17 -12.71 -19.10
CA LEU A 301 -9.98 -12.55 -17.65
C LEU A 301 -8.51 -12.56 -17.26
N PHE A 302 -7.60 -12.98 -18.13
CA PHE A 302 -6.16 -13.12 -17.84
C PHE A 302 -5.37 -13.09 -19.13
N LEU A 303 -4.65 -12.03 -19.43
CA LEU A 303 -3.62 -12.08 -20.47
C LEU A 303 -2.57 -11.00 -20.34
N CYS A 304 -1.44 -11.36 -19.73
CA CYS A 304 -0.16 -10.69 -19.90
C CYS A 304 0.59 -11.32 -21.09
N PRO A 305 1.43 -10.59 -21.84
CA PRO A 305 2.25 -11.12 -22.95
C PRO A 305 3.13 -12.32 -22.55
N GLU A 306 3.43 -12.48 -21.27
CA GLU A 306 4.28 -13.53 -20.69
C GLU A 306 3.63 -14.91 -20.58
N ILE A 307 2.37 -15.10 -20.92
CA ILE A 307 1.75 -16.42 -21.09
C ILE A 307 2.51 -17.30 -22.08
N ARG A 308 3.44 -16.76 -22.86
CA ARG A 308 4.40 -17.58 -23.61
C ARG A 308 5.19 -18.55 -22.74
N ALA A 309 5.51 -18.17 -21.49
CA ALA A 309 6.25 -19.03 -20.55
C ALA A 309 5.37 -20.13 -19.92
N VAL A 310 4.09 -19.85 -19.69
CA VAL A 310 3.13 -20.85 -19.15
C VAL A 310 2.80 -21.90 -20.22
N ARG A 311 2.75 -21.56 -21.50
CA ARG A 311 2.54 -22.55 -22.58
C ARG A 311 3.60 -23.64 -22.63
N HIS A 312 4.84 -23.35 -22.29
CA HIS A 312 5.90 -24.36 -22.28
C HIS A 312 5.82 -25.35 -21.11
N ARG A 313 5.13 -25.00 -20.00
CA ARG A 313 4.93 -25.92 -18.86
C ARG A 313 3.67 -26.78 -18.97
N MET A 314 2.66 -26.36 -19.73
CA MET A 314 1.44 -27.17 -19.94
C MET A 314 1.57 -28.15 -21.12
N ALA A 315 2.66 -28.08 -21.88
CA ALA A 315 2.95 -28.96 -23.00
C ALA A 315 4.08 -29.98 -22.73
N ALA A 316 4.56 -30.08 -21.49
CA ALA A 316 5.45 -31.09 -20.96
C ALA A 316 4.79 -31.85 -19.81
#